data_368fb1876f44fc64450badc898fe9955
#
_entry.id   368fb1876f44fc64450badc898fe9955
#
_cell.length_a   1.000
_cell.length_b   1.000
_cell.length_c   1.000
_cell.angle_alpha   90.00
_cell.angle_beta   90.00
_cell.angle_gamma   90.00
#
_symmetry.space_group_name_H-M   'P 1'
#
loop_
_entity.id
_entity.type
_entity.pdbx_description
1 polymer ?
#
loop_
_entity_poly.entity_id
_entity_poly.type
_entity_poly.pdbx_seq_one_letter_code
_entity_poly.pdbx_strand_id
1 'polypeptide(L)'
;MRKMKAALIFALTAAMLFTGCSGKDDDVPDGSPEPPTLASPAPTPTETPAPEPTETPEPEYTGPYNPLTGLPVDEEHADTRPFAIMLNNIRDALPQQGNSQADIIYEVLAEGGITRMLGVYQSVDGVEKIGSVRSARPYYIELAMGHDAVYVHAGGSEEAYFDLSSWGTDHMDGVNGKFSSSSAGVFWRDQYRIDGKKYAYEHSLLTSGAGLEAAAESFGVSMKHADGYDCGLKFADDGTPAGGTAAESVSVFFSSYKTGVFNYDGQTGTYLVEEYGSPYIDGNDGSQVSVTNVIVLKTSCYNSGDSYGHMRVSLESGTGYFACGGKMIPITWSKNGRNSPIRYYNEDGSELVLGAGKSYVCIIPKENSVTAQ
;
A
#
# COMPACT_ATOMS: atom_id res chain seq x y z
N MET A 1 34.60 -1.72 -45.12
CA MET A 1 35.17 -0.36 -45.23
C MET A 1 34.81 0.38 -43.96
N ARG A 2 35.74 0.46 -43.03
CA ARG A 2 36.48 1.63 -42.51
C ARG A 2 35.53 2.74 -42.05
N LYS A 3 35.56 3.23 -40.81
CA LYS A 3 36.69 3.64 -39.96
C LYS A 3 36.30 3.72 -38.47
N MET A 4 37.18 3.21 -37.62
CA MET A 4 37.41 3.54 -36.21
C MET A 4 37.92 4.98 -36.04
N LYS A 5 37.63 5.63 -34.90
CA LYS A 5 38.47 6.59 -34.17
C LYS A 5 37.93 6.62 -32.75
N ALA A 6 38.50 6.11 -31.72
CA ALA A 6 39.72 6.32 -30.94
C ALA A 6 39.77 7.67 -30.19
N ALA A 7 39.58 7.54 -28.88
CA ALA A 7 40.24 8.04 -27.67
C ALA A 7 40.58 9.55 -27.54
N LEU A 8 40.32 10.11 -26.36
CA LEU A 8 41.36 10.76 -25.56
C LEU A 8 40.99 10.86 -24.09
N ILE A 9 41.89 10.37 -23.24
CA ILE A 9 41.99 10.44 -21.80
C ILE A 9 42.56 11.80 -21.40
N PHE A 10 42.06 12.45 -20.34
CA PHE A 10 42.82 13.45 -19.59
C PHE A 10 42.60 13.22 -18.08
N ALA A 11 43.66 12.73 -17.46
CA ALA A 11 43.86 12.73 -16.01
C ALA A 11 44.55 14.03 -15.62
N LEU A 12 44.10 14.67 -14.56
CA LEU A 12 44.85 15.74 -13.91
C LEU A 12 44.83 15.51 -12.39
N THR A 13 45.99 15.06 -11.90
CA THR A 13 46.36 15.02 -10.48
C THR A 13 46.93 16.37 -10.08
N ALA A 14 46.49 16.92 -8.95
CA ALA A 14 47.18 18.02 -8.25
C ALA A 14 47.37 17.65 -6.78
N ALA A 15 48.64 17.39 -6.44
CA ALA A 15 49.13 17.28 -5.09
C ALA A 15 49.45 18.68 -4.54
N MET A 16 49.11 18.97 -3.29
CA MET A 16 49.67 20.09 -2.55
C MET A 16 50.34 19.60 -1.28
N LEU A 17 51.61 19.91 -1.23
CA LEU A 17 52.57 19.67 -0.14
C LEU A 17 52.38 20.68 0.99
N PHE A 18 52.42 20.19 2.21
CA PHE A 18 52.61 21.02 3.41
C PHE A 18 54.10 21.13 3.70
N THR A 19 54.61 22.34 3.84
CA THR A 19 55.88 22.67 4.45
C THR A 19 55.68 23.28 5.81
N GLY A 20 56.28 22.65 6.82
CA GLY A 20 56.41 23.19 8.17
C GLY A 20 57.57 24.19 8.26
N CYS A 21 57.49 25.08 9.23
CA CYS A 21 58.63 25.81 9.77
C CYS A 21 58.59 25.81 11.27
N SER A 22 59.72 25.32 11.81
CA SER A 22 60.19 25.37 13.20
C SER A 22 60.90 26.69 13.43
N GLY A 23 60.81 27.22 14.63
CA GLY A 23 61.57 28.41 15.08
C GLY A 23 61.56 28.57 16.57
N LYS A 24 62.68 28.50 17.11
CA LYS A 24 63.28 28.38 18.44
C LYS A 24 62.94 29.49 19.44
N ASP A 25 63.07 29.02 20.69
CA ASP A 25 63.41 29.63 21.98
C ASP A 25 64.04 31.01 22.02
N ASP A 26 63.65 31.81 23.00
CA ASP A 26 64.57 32.67 23.77
C ASP A 26 63.97 32.98 25.17
N ASP A 27 64.89 32.99 26.16
CA ASP A 27 64.79 33.04 27.62
C ASP A 27 64.36 34.36 28.23
N VAL A 28 63.57 34.29 29.30
CA VAL A 28 63.62 34.83 30.72
C VAL A 28 63.96 36.36 30.91
N PRO A 29 63.46 37.12 31.93
CA PRO A 29 63.30 36.71 33.35
C PRO A 29 62.09 37.18 34.14
N ASP A 30 61.74 36.38 35.12
CA ASP A 30 61.26 36.61 36.50
C ASP A 30 60.91 38.04 36.93
N GLY A 31 59.73 38.16 37.51
CA GLY A 31 59.22 39.37 38.15
C GLY A 31 57.79 39.18 38.65
N SER A 32 57.64 38.39 39.71
CA SER A 32 56.37 38.22 40.46
C SER A 32 55.93 39.52 41.16
N PRO A 33 54.66 39.84 41.19
CA PRO A 33 53.94 39.98 42.44
C PRO A 33 52.66 39.13 42.51
N GLU A 34 52.41 38.58 43.69
CA GLU A 34 51.23 37.86 44.10
C GLU A 34 49.92 38.62 43.74
N PRO A 35 48.92 37.94 43.20
CA PRO A 35 47.61 38.51 43.11
C PRO A 35 46.82 38.43 44.42
N PRO A 36 45.93 39.35 44.70
CA PRO A 36 45.13 39.36 45.91
C PRO A 36 44.09 38.20 45.90
N THR A 37 43.98 37.61 47.11
CA THR A 37 42.99 36.55 47.39
C THR A 37 41.58 37.10 47.15
N LEU A 38 40.91 36.70 46.09
CA LEU A 38 39.49 36.94 45.89
C LEU A 38 38.68 35.95 46.73
N ALA A 39 37.80 36.49 47.56
CA ALA A 39 36.85 35.74 48.37
C ALA A 39 35.96 34.87 47.46
N SER A 40 35.78 33.62 47.86
CA SER A 40 34.87 32.66 47.24
C SER A 40 33.45 33.23 47.19
N PRO A 41 32.81 33.26 46.00
CA PRO A 41 31.40 33.67 45.95
C PRO A 41 30.54 32.62 46.68
N ALA A 42 29.54 33.12 47.43
CA ALA A 42 28.53 32.28 48.06
C ALA A 42 27.81 31.42 47.02
N PRO A 43 27.36 30.19 47.35
CA PRO A 43 26.64 29.33 46.43
C PRO A 43 25.34 30.02 46.00
N THR A 44 25.19 30.19 44.69
CA THR A 44 23.94 30.62 44.07
C THR A 44 22.87 29.55 44.37
N PRO A 45 21.66 29.94 44.80
CA PRO A 45 20.59 28.98 45.00
C PRO A 45 20.32 28.26 43.68
N THR A 46 20.43 26.95 43.70
CA THR A 46 20.01 26.07 42.58
C THR A 46 18.51 26.20 42.46
N GLU A 47 18.03 26.83 41.38
CA GLU A 47 16.62 26.82 41.05
C GLU A 47 16.17 25.36 40.88
N THR A 48 15.19 24.95 41.66
CA THR A 48 14.51 23.68 41.48
C THR A 48 13.84 23.70 40.11
N PRO A 49 14.08 22.72 39.21
CA PRO A 49 13.38 22.68 37.92
C PRO A 49 11.88 22.72 38.17
N ALA A 50 11.17 23.60 37.45
CA ALA A 50 9.71 23.57 37.43
C ALA A 50 9.26 22.20 36.99
N PRO A 51 8.20 21.63 37.59
CA PRO A 51 7.67 20.33 37.11
C PRO A 51 7.30 20.48 35.62
N GLU A 52 7.77 19.55 34.81
CA GLU A 52 7.34 19.44 33.42
C GLU A 52 5.80 19.36 33.40
N PRO A 53 5.14 20.05 32.45
CA PRO A 53 3.71 19.97 32.33
C PRO A 53 3.33 18.52 32.10
N THR A 54 2.58 17.92 33.01
CA THR A 54 1.97 16.60 32.82
C THR A 54 1.03 16.72 31.64
N GLU A 55 1.33 16.01 30.55
CA GLU A 55 0.44 15.91 29.39
C GLU A 55 -0.92 15.42 29.90
N THR A 56 -1.95 16.20 29.63
CA THR A 56 -3.32 15.77 29.88
C THR A 56 -3.57 14.60 28.92
N PRO A 57 -3.97 13.41 29.41
CA PRO A 57 -4.26 12.30 28.51
C PRO A 57 -5.31 12.75 27.49
N GLU A 58 -5.02 12.52 26.20
CA GLU A 58 -6.02 12.73 25.16
C GLU A 58 -7.27 11.91 25.47
N PRO A 59 -8.48 12.44 25.23
CA PRO A 59 -9.70 11.69 25.46
C PRO A 59 -9.67 10.44 24.59
N GLU A 60 -9.95 9.29 25.21
CA GLU A 60 -10.04 8.01 24.53
C GLU A 60 -11.13 8.10 23.44
N TYR A 61 -10.78 7.70 22.20
CA TYR A 61 -11.75 7.68 21.08
C TYR A 61 -12.87 6.68 21.39
N THR A 62 -14.11 7.14 21.32
CA THR A 62 -15.32 6.34 21.61
C THR A 62 -16.21 6.12 20.40
N GLY A 63 -15.79 6.59 19.22
CA GLY A 63 -16.51 6.42 17.97
C GLY A 63 -16.27 5.03 17.33
N PRO A 64 -16.87 4.78 16.17
CA PRO A 64 -16.68 3.54 15.44
C PRO A 64 -15.32 3.45 14.75
N TYR A 65 -14.87 2.23 14.53
CA TYR A 65 -13.63 1.94 13.80
C TYR A 65 -13.94 1.35 12.42
N ASN A 66 -13.14 1.72 11.43
CA ASN A 66 -13.15 1.15 10.10
C ASN A 66 -12.78 -0.35 10.18
N PRO A 67 -13.67 -1.28 9.77
CA PRO A 67 -13.44 -2.70 9.89
C PRO A 67 -12.29 -3.22 9.01
N LEU A 68 -11.84 -2.44 8.01
CA LEU A 68 -10.75 -2.80 7.10
C LEU A 68 -9.38 -2.32 7.58
N THR A 69 -9.32 -1.36 8.51
CA THR A 69 -8.07 -0.75 8.96
C THR A 69 -7.90 -0.67 10.47
N GLY A 70 -8.97 -0.80 11.26
CA GLY A 70 -8.93 -0.56 12.70
C GLY A 70 -8.75 0.92 13.08
N LEU A 71 -8.77 1.85 12.13
CA LEU A 71 -8.67 3.29 12.38
C LEU A 71 -10.06 3.90 12.62
N PRO A 72 -10.16 5.04 13.31
CA PRO A 72 -11.41 5.79 13.43
C PRO A 72 -12.07 6.04 12.07
N VAL A 73 -13.39 5.95 12.02
CA VAL A 73 -14.19 6.21 10.83
C VAL A 73 -15.48 6.94 11.21
N ASP A 74 -16.06 7.68 10.27
CA ASP A 74 -17.36 8.32 10.47
C ASP A 74 -18.46 7.29 10.62
N GLU A 75 -19.45 7.59 11.48
CA GLU A 75 -20.52 6.66 11.87
C GLU A 75 -21.34 6.16 10.67
N GLU A 76 -21.49 6.99 9.64
CA GLU A 76 -22.21 6.65 8.42
C GLU A 76 -21.52 5.57 7.56
N HIS A 77 -20.20 5.39 7.72
CA HIS A 77 -19.41 4.42 6.95
C HIS A 77 -19.02 3.16 7.73
N ALA A 78 -19.21 3.16 9.05
CA ALA A 78 -18.70 2.09 9.92
C ALA A 78 -19.31 0.70 9.63
N ASP A 79 -20.59 0.67 9.24
CA ASP A 79 -21.36 -0.57 9.01
C ASP A 79 -21.95 -0.61 7.59
N THR A 80 -21.23 -0.04 6.63
CA THR A 80 -21.64 -0.03 5.21
C THR A 80 -20.74 -0.95 4.38
N ARG A 81 -21.30 -1.47 3.29
CA ARG A 81 -20.55 -2.26 2.32
C ARG A 81 -19.49 -1.40 1.63
N PRO A 82 -18.22 -1.86 1.60
CA PRO A 82 -17.17 -1.14 0.90
C PRO A 82 -17.34 -1.22 -0.62
N PHE A 83 -16.65 -0.35 -1.34
CA PHE A 83 -16.43 -0.51 -2.77
C PHE A 83 -15.12 -1.27 -3.02
N ALA A 84 -15.18 -2.30 -3.89
CA ALA A 84 -14.00 -3.05 -4.32
C ALA A 84 -13.75 -2.78 -5.82
N ILE A 85 -12.71 -2.01 -6.13
CA ILE A 85 -12.50 -1.39 -7.44
C ILE A 85 -11.28 -1.98 -8.13
N MET A 86 -11.49 -2.52 -9.34
CA MET A 86 -10.42 -3.04 -10.18
C MET A 86 -9.51 -1.94 -10.71
N LEU A 87 -8.24 -1.98 -10.36
CA LEU A 87 -7.23 -1.01 -10.77
C LEU A 87 -6.18 -1.64 -11.69
N ASN A 88 -5.69 -0.82 -12.62
CA ASN A 88 -4.60 -1.19 -13.50
C ASN A 88 -3.26 -1.18 -12.75
N ASN A 89 -2.33 -2.04 -13.15
CA ASN A 89 -0.98 -2.04 -12.60
C ASN A 89 0.09 -2.38 -13.63
N ILE A 90 -0.04 -1.93 -14.86
CA ILE A 90 1.06 -2.01 -15.81
C ILE A 90 1.81 -0.68 -15.85
N ARG A 91 3.11 -0.74 -16.14
CA ARG A 91 4.00 0.44 -16.16
C ARG A 91 3.44 1.60 -16.98
N ASP A 92 2.89 1.32 -18.16
CA ASP A 92 2.38 2.34 -19.09
C ASP A 92 1.13 3.06 -18.57
N ALA A 93 0.44 2.45 -17.61
CA ALA A 93 -0.76 3.01 -16.98
C ALA A 93 -0.47 3.79 -15.68
N LEU A 94 0.77 3.84 -15.21
CA LEU A 94 1.12 4.59 -13.99
C LEU A 94 1.31 6.09 -14.27
N PRO A 95 1.08 6.96 -13.27
CA PRO A 95 0.49 6.67 -11.99
C PRO A 95 -0.99 6.35 -12.08
N GLN A 96 -1.51 5.59 -11.11
CA GLN A 96 -2.95 5.43 -10.88
C GLN A 96 -3.48 6.61 -10.07
N GLN A 97 -4.79 6.71 -9.92
CA GLN A 97 -5.46 7.76 -9.15
C GLN A 97 -6.38 7.13 -8.12
N GLY A 98 -6.41 7.67 -6.90
CA GLY A 98 -7.21 7.19 -5.78
C GLY A 98 -6.64 5.92 -5.09
N ASN A 99 -5.51 5.40 -5.54
CA ASN A 99 -4.91 4.19 -5.01
C ASN A 99 -4.34 4.37 -3.60
N SER A 100 -3.87 5.57 -3.24
CA SER A 100 -3.40 5.87 -1.88
C SER A 100 -4.52 5.88 -0.84
N GLN A 101 -5.77 6.01 -1.27
CA GLN A 101 -6.95 6.11 -0.40
C GLN A 101 -7.62 4.76 -0.13
N ALA A 102 -7.21 3.69 -0.86
CA ALA A 102 -7.69 2.35 -0.57
C ALA A 102 -7.28 1.89 0.84
N ASP A 103 -8.20 1.26 1.56
CA ASP A 103 -7.95 0.64 2.87
C ASP A 103 -7.16 -0.66 2.72
N ILE A 104 -7.52 -1.46 1.70
CA ILE A 104 -6.81 -2.68 1.34
C ILE A 104 -6.54 -2.68 -0.17
N ILE A 105 -5.30 -2.98 -0.56
CA ILE A 105 -4.94 -3.23 -1.95
C ILE A 105 -4.57 -4.71 -2.09
N TYR A 106 -5.30 -5.44 -2.92
CA TYR A 106 -4.90 -6.78 -3.37
C TYR A 106 -4.16 -6.67 -4.70
N GLU A 107 -2.97 -7.22 -4.79
CA GLU A 107 -2.24 -7.37 -6.04
C GLU A 107 -2.10 -8.84 -6.40
N VAL A 108 -2.56 -9.22 -7.60
CA VAL A 108 -2.58 -10.61 -8.07
C VAL A 108 -2.12 -10.69 -9.52
N LEU A 109 -1.48 -11.79 -9.89
CA LEU A 109 -1.12 -12.08 -11.28
C LEU A 109 -2.34 -12.06 -12.19
N ALA A 110 -2.16 -11.46 -13.35
CA ALA A 110 -3.07 -11.49 -14.48
C ALA A 110 -2.36 -12.08 -15.72
N GLU A 111 -2.93 -11.90 -16.88
CA GLU A 111 -2.41 -12.44 -18.14
C GLU A 111 -0.99 -11.92 -18.45
N GLY A 112 -0.16 -12.74 -19.08
CA GLY A 112 1.16 -12.33 -19.57
C GLY A 112 2.18 -12.00 -18.50
N GLY A 113 1.95 -12.40 -17.25
CA GLY A 113 2.83 -12.11 -16.11
C GLY A 113 2.72 -10.69 -15.54
N ILE A 114 1.78 -9.87 -16.05
CA ILE A 114 1.43 -8.59 -15.42
C ILE A 114 0.63 -8.82 -14.15
N THR A 115 0.46 -7.80 -13.33
CA THR A 115 -0.48 -7.79 -12.21
C THR A 115 -1.62 -6.82 -12.45
N ARG A 116 -2.72 -7.03 -11.74
CA ARG A 116 -3.78 -6.04 -11.52
C ARG A 116 -3.98 -5.87 -10.03
N MET A 117 -4.69 -4.82 -9.67
CA MET A 117 -5.04 -4.55 -8.28
C MET A 117 -6.54 -4.52 -8.08
N LEU A 118 -6.96 -4.81 -6.86
CA LEU A 118 -8.28 -4.53 -6.34
C LEU A 118 -8.11 -3.63 -5.13
N GLY A 119 -8.52 -2.37 -5.25
CA GLY A 119 -8.60 -1.46 -4.12
C GLY A 119 -9.93 -1.64 -3.40
N VAL A 120 -9.92 -1.87 -2.09
CA VAL A 120 -11.13 -1.94 -1.25
C VAL A 120 -11.17 -0.68 -0.39
N TYR A 121 -12.30 0.01 -0.44
CA TYR A 121 -12.52 1.31 0.19
C TYR A 121 -13.76 1.23 1.08
N GLN A 122 -13.61 1.42 2.38
CA GLN A 122 -14.74 1.52 3.31
C GLN A 122 -15.55 2.78 3.06
N SER A 123 -14.86 3.87 2.75
CA SER A 123 -15.43 5.11 2.23
C SER A 123 -14.72 5.55 0.97
N VAL A 124 -15.46 6.12 0.04
CA VAL A 124 -14.91 6.77 -1.17
C VAL A 124 -15.09 8.29 -1.13
N ASP A 125 -15.45 8.83 0.02
CA ASP A 125 -15.64 10.26 0.24
C ASP A 125 -14.38 11.04 -0.09
N GLY A 126 -14.55 12.13 -0.83
CA GLY A 126 -13.45 13.00 -1.23
C GLY A 126 -12.51 12.41 -2.28
N VAL A 127 -12.71 11.17 -2.74
CA VAL A 127 -11.88 10.58 -3.80
C VAL A 127 -12.34 11.10 -5.16
N GLU A 128 -11.64 12.11 -5.66
CA GLU A 128 -12.02 12.82 -6.90
C GLU A 128 -11.97 11.94 -8.14
N LYS A 129 -10.89 11.14 -8.26
CA LYS A 129 -10.70 10.21 -9.38
C LYS A 129 -10.18 8.88 -8.87
N ILE A 130 -10.74 7.80 -9.40
CA ILE A 130 -10.29 6.44 -9.13
C ILE A 130 -10.05 5.72 -10.46
N GLY A 131 -8.88 5.16 -10.62
CA GLY A 131 -8.54 4.37 -11.79
C GLY A 131 -7.11 4.59 -12.32
N SER A 132 -6.80 4.02 -13.46
CA SER A 132 -7.73 3.50 -14.50
C SER A 132 -8.36 2.16 -14.08
N VAL A 133 -9.69 2.10 -14.22
CA VAL A 133 -10.47 0.90 -13.87
C VAL A 133 -10.23 -0.20 -14.89
N ARG A 134 -10.15 -1.46 -14.44
CA ARG A 134 -9.80 -2.62 -15.28
C ARG A 134 -10.80 -3.76 -15.19
N SER A 135 -10.57 -4.75 -16.05
CA SER A 135 -11.49 -5.87 -16.28
C SER A 135 -11.53 -6.84 -15.12
N ALA A 136 -12.74 -7.35 -14.85
CA ALA A 136 -13.01 -8.39 -13.87
C ALA A 136 -12.32 -9.73 -14.22
N ARG A 137 -11.98 -10.47 -13.18
CA ARG A 137 -11.56 -11.89 -13.22
C ARG A 137 -12.20 -12.62 -12.03
N PRO A 138 -12.46 -13.93 -12.14
CA PRO A 138 -13.14 -14.70 -11.10
C PRO A 138 -12.58 -14.52 -9.70
N TYR A 139 -11.27 -14.62 -9.53
CA TYR A 139 -10.63 -14.50 -8.22
C TYR A 139 -10.75 -13.09 -7.60
N TYR A 140 -10.85 -12.02 -8.38
CA TYR A 140 -11.12 -10.67 -7.86
C TYR A 140 -12.58 -10.50 -7.43
N ILE A 141 -13.52 -11.16 -8.13
CA ILE A 141 -14.92 -11.20 -7.72
C ILE A 141 -15.03 -11.91 -6.37
N GLU A 142 -14.33 -13.04 -6.18
CA GLU A 142 -14.30 -13.74 -4.89
C GLU A 142 -13.68 -12.93 -3.77
N LEU A 143 -12.62 -12.13 -4.06
CA LEU A 143 -12.05 -11.21 -3.07
C LEU A 143 -13.07 -10.14 -2.66
N ALA A 144 -13.74 -9.52 -3.64
CA ALA A 144 -14.77 -8.52 -3.37
C ALA A 144 -15.95 -9.09 -2.56
N MET A 145 -16.41 -10.30 -2.90
CA MET A 145 -17.48 -11.00 -2.16
C MET A 145 -17.08 -11.33 -0.72
N GLY A 146 -15.79 -11.63 -0.47
CA GLY A 146 -15.27 -11.83 0.89
C GLY A 146 -15.37 -10.58 1.76
N HIS A 147 -15.42 -9.41 1.16
CA HIS A 147 -15.67 -8.13 1.84
C HIS A 147 -17.14 -7.71 1.78
N ASP A 148 -18.03 -8.54 1.23
CA ASP A 148 -19.41 -8.16 0.91
C ASP A 148 -19.49 -6.82 0.15
N ALA A 149 -18.49 -6.53 -0.66
CA ALA A 149 -18.30 -5.26 -1.34
C ALA A 149 -19.18 -5.10 -2.58
N VAL A 150 -19.48 -3.86 -2.95
CA VAL A 150 -19.97 -3.53 -4.29
C VAL A 150 -18.77 -3.55 -5.24
N TYR A 151 -18.78 -4.49 -6.20
CA TYR A 151 -17.65 -4.71 -7.10
C TYR A 151 -17.66 -3.76 -8.29
N VAL A 152 -16.56 -3.05 -8.54
CA VAL A 152 -16.45 -2.02 -9.59
C VAL A 152 -15.38 -2.43 -10.59
N HIS A 153 -15.74 -2.52 -11.88
CA HIS A 153 -14.84 -3.01 -12.93
C HIS A 153 -15.13 -2.42 -14.30
N ALA A 154 -14.28 -2.69 -15.28
CA ALA A 154 -14.40 -2.23 -16.65
C ALA A 154 -14.29 -3.41 -17.64
N GLY A 155 -15.42 -4.02 -17.97
CA GLY A 155 -15.42 -5.25 -18.74
C GLY A 155 -14.93 -6.48 -17.95
N GLY A 156 -14.81 -7.62 -18.58
CA GLY A 156 -14.38 -8.86 -17.91
C GLY A 156 -14.07 -9.97 -18.90
N SER A 157 -13.52 -11.09 -18.42
CA SER A 157 -13.52 -12.35 -19.17
C SER A 157 -14.94 -12.92 -19.25
N GLU A 158 -15.20 -13.80 -20.22
CA GLU A 158 -16.49 -14.49 -20.32
C GLU A 158 -16.85 -15.21 -19.03
N GLU A 159 -15.87 -15.87 -18.42
CA GLU A 159 -16.04 -16.54 -17.13
C GLU A 159 -16.39 -15.56 -16.01
N ALA A 160 -15.71 -14.41 -15.93
CA ALA A 160 -16.02 -13.39 -14.93
C ALA A 160 -17.47 -12.89 -15.06
N TYR A 161 -17.97 -12.69 -16.27
CA TYR A 161 -19.38 -12.33 -16.48
C TYR A 161 -20.35 -13.47 -16.11
N PHE A 162 -19.99 -14.71 -16.42
CA PHE A 162 -20.77 -15.87 -15.99
C PHE A 162 -20.83 -15.91 -14.45
N ASP A 163 -19.71 -15.74 -13.78
CA ASP A 163 -19.59 -15.76 -12.32
C ASP A 163 -20.36 -14.61 -11.67
N LEU A 164 -20.20 -13.37 -12.14
CA LEU A 164 -20.97 -12.22 -11.66
C LEU A 164 -22.49 -12.49 -11.69
N SER A 165 -22.97 -13.06 -12.79
CA SER A 165 -24.39 -13.40 -12.96
C SER A 165 -24.82 -14.59 -12.10
N SER A 166 -24.05 -15.67 -12.10
CA SER A 166 -24.41 -16.91 -11.40
C SER A 166 -24.28 -16.81 -9.88
N TRP A 167 -23.38 -15.93 -9.39
CA TRP A 167 -23.16 -15.72 -7.97
C TRP A 167 -24.01 -14.57 -7.40
N GLY A 168 -24.69 -13.81 -8.27
CA GLY A 168 -25.55 -12.71 -7.87
C GLY A 168 -24.79 -11.56 -7.23
N THR A 169 -23.56 -11.30 -7.70
CA THR A 169 -22.71 -10.26 -7.16
C THR A 169 -23.20 -8.87 -7.57
N ASP A 170 -23.39 -7.98 -6.61
CA ASP A 170 -23.63 -6.57 -6.89
C ASP A 170 -22.39 -5.95 -7.51
N HIS A 171 -22.52 -5.42 -8.74
CA HIS A 171 -21.38 -4.84 -9.45
C HIS A 171 -21.75 -3.66 -10.33
N MET A 172 -20.77 -2.80 -10.60
CA MET A 172 -20.85 -1.69 -11.52
C MET A 172 -19.82 -1.86 -12.64
N ASP A 173 -20.28 -2.04 -13.87
CA ASP A 173 -19.42 -2.21 -15.05
C ASP A 173 -19.35 -0.91 -15.86
N GLY A 174 -18.18 -0.30 -15.93
CA GLY A 174 -17.90 0.91 -16.68
C GLY A 174 -17.93 0.75 -18.20
N VAL A 175 -18.09 -0.47 -18.72
CA VAL A 175 -18.12 -0.78 -20.16
C VAL A 175 -19.51 -1.22 -20.62
N ASN A 176 -20.18 -2.06 -19.83
CA ASN A 176 -21.44 -2.67 -20.21
C ASN A 176 -22.55 -2.40 -19.21
N GLY A 177 -23.80 -2.46 -19.68
CA GLY A 177 -24.99 -2.35 -18.84
C GLY A 177 -25.30 -0.93 -18.37
N LYS A 178 -26.11 -0.85 -17.31
CA LYS A 178 -26.71 0.40 -16.82
C LYS A 178 -25.73 1.41 -16.24
N PHE A 179 -24.56 0.96 -15.79
CA PHE A 179 -23.51 1.81 -15.23
C PHE A 179 -22.44 2.24 -16.24
N SER A 180 -22.51 1.78 -17.49
CA SER A 180 -21.46 2.05 -18.47
C SER A 180 -21.27 3.56 -18.70
N SER A 181 -20.07 3.93 -19.12
CA SER A 181 -19.69 5.32 -19.40
C SER A 181 -20.60 6.03 -20.42
N SER A 182 -21.31 5.27 -21.26
CA SER A 182 -22.28 5.79 -22.21
C SER A 182 -23.68 5.97 -21.63
N SER A 183 -24.00 5.37 -20.48
CA SER A 183 -25.36 5.31 -19.95
C SER A 183 -25.56 6.16 -18.69
N ALA A 184 -24.70 6.06 -17.70
CA ALA A 184 -24.95 6.62 -16.37
C ALA A 184 -24.06 7.81 -15.97
N GLY A 185 -22.99 8.09 -16.71
CA GLY A 185 -22.04 9.16 -16.35
C GLY A 185 -21.19 8.88 -15.11
N VAL A 186 -21.30 7.68 -14.53
CA VAL A 186 -20.50 7.25 -13.37
C VAL A 186 -19.05 7.04 -13.75
N PHE A 187 -18.83 6.60 -15.00
CA PHE A 187 -17.51 6.38 -15.56
C PHE A 187 -17.28 7.30 -16.76
N TRP A 188 -16.03 7.72 -16.92
CA TRP A 188 -15.62 8.49 -18.09
C TRP A 188 -14.22 8.09 -18.54
N ARG A 189 -13.87 8.44 -19.79
CA ARG A 189 -12.53 8.22 -20.31
C ARG A 189 -11.79 9.54 -20.44
N ASP A 190 -10.59 9.55 -19.85
CA ASP A 190 -9.67 10.66 -19.95
C ASP A 190 -8.27 10.15 -20.30
N GLN A 191 -7.88 10.27 -21.56
CA GLN A 191 -6.54 9.89 -22.00
C GLN A 191 -5.46 10.87 -21.53
N TYR A 192 -5.83 12.01 -20.98
CA TYR A 192 -4.92 13.03 -20.45
C TYR A 192 -5.12 13.22 -18.93
N ARG A 193 -5.57 12.20 -18.25
CA ARG A 193 -5.87 12.19 -16.81
C ARG A 193 -4.70 12.62 -15.89
N ILE A 194 -3.49 12.62 -16.42
CA ILE A 194 -2.29 13.18 -15.78
C ILE A 194 -1.66 14.18 -16.74
N ASP A 195 -1.34 15.34 -16.26
CA ASP A 195 -0.77 16.42 -17.06
C ASP A 195 0.51 16.00 -17.79
N GLY A 196 0.62 16.40 -19.04
CA GLY A 196 1.78 16.12 -19.88
C GLY A 196 1.92 14.67 -20.36
N LYS A 197 0.98 13.76 -20.02
CA LYS A 197 1.02 12.36 -20.44
C LYS A 197 -0.25 11.93 -21.14
N LYS A 198 -0.12 11.35 -22.34
CA LYS A 198 -1.22 10.71 -23.06
C LYS A 198 -1.21 9.20 -22.82
N TYR A 199 -2.31 8.68 -22.34
CA TYR A 199 -2.51 7.24 -22.10
C TYR A 199 -3.21 6.58 -23.29
N ALA A 200 -2.95 5.28 -23.47
CA ALA A 200 -3.75 4.44 -24.35
C ALA A 200 -5.22 4.39 -23.88
N TYR A 201 -6.13 4.13 -24.82
CA TYR A 201 -7.57 4.14 -24.54
C TYR A 201 -7.96 3.18 -23.40
N GLU A 202 -7.35 1.99 -23.36
CA GLU A 202 -7.58 0.99 -22.31
C GLU A 202 -7.05 1.38 -20.91
N HIS A 203 -6.24 2.45 -20.82
CA HIS A 203 -5.69 2.97 -19.56
C HIS A 203 -6.34 4.29 -19.11
N SER A 204 -7.51 4.62 -19.65
CA SER A 204 -8.11 5.95 -19.49
C SER A 204 -9.49 5.96 -18.82
N LEU A 205 -10.06 4.80 -18.45
CA LEU A 205 -11.37 4.76 -17.80
C LEU A 205 -11.22 5.08 -16.32
N LEU A 206 -11.95 6.10 -15.89
CA LEU A 206 -11.99 6.59 -14.52
C LEU A 206 -13.41 6.50 -13.96
N THR A 207 -13.50 6.52 -12.64
CA THR A 207 -14.69 6.82 -11.85
C THR A 207 -14.32 7.78 -10.72
N SER A 208 -15.27 8.16 -9.88
CA SER A 208 -15.07 8.96 -8.67
C SER A 208 -15.90 8.43 -7.51
N GLY A 209 -15.51 8.77 -6.28
CA GLY A 209 -16.26 8.40 -5.09
C GLY A 209 -17.71 8.89 -5.18
N ALA A 210 -17.92 10.18 -5.36
CA ALA A 210 -19.25 10.77 -5.49
C ALA A 210 -20.08 10.15 -6.63
N GLY A 211 -19.42 9.77 -7.75
CA GLY A 211 -20.10 9.09 -8.87
C GLY A 211 -20.59 7.69 -8.49
N LEU A 212 -19.79 6.93 -7.74
CA LEU A 212 -20.15 5.58 -7.29
C LEU A 212 -21.29 5.62 -6.27
N GLU A 213 -21.25 6.53 -5.31
CA GLU A 213 -22.30 6.70 -4.28
C GLU A 213 -23.64 7.12 -4.91
N ALA A 214 -23.60 8.15 -5.76
CA ALA A 214 -24.79 8.60 -6.48
C ALA A 214 -25.38 7.49 -7.37
N ALA A 215 -24.53 6.65 -7.96
CA ALA A 215 -24.98 5.49 -8.73
C ALA A 215 -25.59 4.41 -7.85
N ALA A 216 -24.97 4.10 -6.72
CA ALA A 216 -25.51 3.12 -5.76
C ALA A 216 -26.93 3.54 -5.32
N GLU A 217 -27.10 4.79 -4.93
CA GLU A 217 -28.40 5.36 -4.55
C GLU A 217 -29.42 5.30 -5.71
N SER A 218 -29.05 5.85 -6.87
CA SER A 218 -29.95 5.99 -8.03
C SER A 218 -30.44 4.65 -8.58
N PHE A 219 -29.60 3.61 -8.50
CA PHE A 219 -29.91 2.28 -9.02
C PHE A 219 -30.34 1.28 -7.94
N GLY A 220 -30.48 1.76 -6.69
CA GLY A 220 -30.95 0.93 -5.56
C GLY A 220 -29.99 -0.19 -5.19
N VAL A 221 -28.68 0.02 -5.27
CA VAL A 221 -27.67 -0.92 -4.78
C VAL A 221 -27.65 -0.82 -3.25
N SER A 222 -27.89 -1.94 -2.57
CA SER A 222 -27.85 -1.96 -1.10
C SER A 222 -26.42 -1.71 -0.61
N MET A 223 -26.27 -0.71 0.23
CA MET A 223 -25.01 -0.46 0.96
C MET A 223 -25.03 -1.06 2.36
N LYS A 224 -26.06 -1.83 2.71
CA LYS A 224 -26.12 -2.57 3.97
C LYS A 224 -25.49 -3.95 3.77
N HIS A 225 -24.62 -4.35 4.71
CA HIS A 225 -24.05 -5.69 4.76
C HIS A 225 -25.11 -6.79 4.85
N ALA A 226 -24.77 -7.97 4.36
CA ALA A 226 -25.55 -9.18 4.59
C ALA A 226 -25.61 -9.49 6.09
N ASP A 227 -26.74 -10.06 6.53
CA ASP A 227 -26.92 -10.41 7.95
C ASP A 227 -25.82 -11.38 8.41
N GLY A 228 -25.15 -11.02 9.52
CA GLY A 228 -24.07 -11.82 10.10
C GLY A 228 -22.72 -11.67 9.38
N TYR A 229 -22.55 -10.68 8.51
CA TYR A 229 -21.25 -10.37 7.93
C TYR A 229 -20.23 -10.03 9.02
N ASP A 230 -19.01 -10.55 8.87
CA ASP A 230 -17.85 -10.26 9.70
C ASP A 230 -16.63 -10.16 8.78
N CYS A 231 -15.96 -9.02 8.76
CA CYS A 231 -14.81 -8.78 7.88
C CYS A 231 -13.62 -9.70 8.15
N GLY A 232 -13.57 -10.33 9.31
CA GLY A 232 -12.54 -11.30 9.67
C GLY A 232 -11.19 -10.74 10.06
N LEU A 233 -11.06 -9.44 10.19
CA LEU A 233 -9.82 -8.78 10.56
C LEU A 233 -9.83 -8.36 12.03
N LYS A 234 -8.64 -8.42 12.66
CA LYS A 234 -8.42 -7.93 14.03
C LYS A 234 -7.25 -6.97 14.01
N PHE A 235 -7.37 -5.89 14.77
CA PHE A 235 -6.36 -4.82 14.80
C PHE A 235 -5.92 -4.52 16.22
N ALA A 236 -4.67 -4.05 16.34
CA ALA A 236 -4.11 -3.40 17.51
C ALA A 236 -3.35 -2.15 17.07
N ASP A 237 -3.20 -1.18 17.97
CA ASP A 237 -2.44 0.04 17.70
C ASP A 237 -1.02 -0.29 17.23
N ASP A 238 -0.37 -1.26 17.88
CA ASP A 238 0.89 -1.85 17.44
C ASP A 238 0.68 -3.30 17.03
N GLY A 239 0.73 -3.57 15.72
CA GLY A 239 0.67 -4.90 15.13
C GLY A 239 2.02 -5.52 14.86
N THR A 240 3.10 -4.91 15.34
CA THR A 240 4.47 -5.42 15.15
C THR A 240 4.61 -6.82 15.74
N PRO A 241 4.98 -7.85 14.96
CA PRO A 241 5.16 -9.19 15.49
C PRO A 241 6.18 -9.25 16.62
N ALA A 242 5.86 -9.94 17.71
CA ALA A 242 6.75 -10.10 18.86
C ALA A 242 8.08 -10.82 18.50
N GLY A 243 8.07 -11.63 17.44
CA GLY A 243 9.21 -12.32 16.86
C GLY A 243 9.38 -12.01 15.39
N GLY A 244 10.12 -12.84 14.68
CA GLY A 244 10.31 -12.72 13.22
C GLY A 244 11.67 -12.17 12.84
N THR A 245 11.86 -12.02 11.53
CA THR A 245 13.07 -11.46 10.91
C THR A 245 12.91 -9.96 10.68
N ALA A 246 14.05 -9.24 10.66
CA ALA A 246 14.06 -7.85 10.20
C ALA A 246 13.45 -7.75 8.79
N ALA A 247 12.70 -6.71 8.54
CA ALA A 247 11.99 -6.47 7.30
C ALA A 247 11.95 -4.96 6.97
N GLU A 248 13.14 -4.33 6.98
CA GLU A 248 13.30 -2.93 6.55
C GLU A 248 12.94 -2.77 5.08
N SER A 249 13.10 -3.82 4.27
CA SER A 249 12.63 -3.89 2.90
C SER A 249 12.09 -5.29 2.62
N VAL A 250 10.86 -5.36 2.09
CA VAL A 250 10.21 -6.62 1.67
C VAL A 250 10.08 -6.60 0.16
N SER A 251 10.62 -7.63 -0.53
CA SER A 251 10.47 -7.81 -1.97
C SER A 251 9.65 -9.05 -2.27
N VAL A 252 8.62 -8.89 -3.09
CA VAL A 252 7.67 -9.94 -3.48
C VAL A 252 7.78 -10.18 -4.99
N PHE A 253 8.24 -11.35 -5.38
CA PHE A 253 8.36 -11.72 -6.79
C PHE A 253 7.04 -12.28 -7.32
N PHE A 254 6.37 -11.57 -8.21
CA PHE A 254 5.15 -12.04 -8.88
C PHE A 254 5.48 -12.80 -10.17
N SER A 255 6.37 -12.26 -10.99
CA SER A 255 6.80 -12.83 -12.27
C SER A 255 8.10 -12.19 -12.73
N SER A 256 8.67 -12.66 -13.86
CA SER A 256 9.80 -11.99 -14.50
C SER A 256 9.49 -10.54 -14.94
N TYR A 257 8.22 -10.18 -15.00
CA TYR A 257 7.77 -8.85 -15.38
C TYR A 257 7.55 -7.93 -14.16
N LYS A 258 7.24 -8.49 -12.99
CA LYS A 258 6.79 -7.71 -11.83
C LYS A 258 7.38 -8.23 -10.51
N THR A 259 8.01 -7.34 -9.79
CA THR A 259 8.36 -7.46 -8.36
C THR A 259 7.79 -6.27 -7.63
N GLY A 260 7.06 -6.50 -6.54
CA GLY A 260 6.62 -5.47 -5.59
C GLY A 260 7.70 -5.25 -4.53
N VAL A 261 7.91 -4.01 -4.12
CA VAL A 261 8.88 -3.64 -3.08
C VAL A 261 8.20 -2.74 -2.06
N PHE A 262 8.46 -3.02 -0.79
CA PHE A 262 7.87 -2.34 0.35
C PHE A 262 9.01 -1.96 1.30
N ASN A 263 9.30 -0.65 1.42
CA ASN A 263 10.39 -0.13 2.24
C ASN A 263 9.82 0.47 3.52
N TYR A 264 10.23 -0.04 4.67
CA TYR A 264 9.76 0.42 5.98
C TYR A 264 10.33 1.81 6.29
N ASP A 265 9.46 2.73 6.63
CA ASP A 265 9.80 4.03 7.17
C ASP A 265 9.51 4.06 8.68
N GLY A 266 10.56 4.00 9.49
CA GLY A 266 10.45 4.02 10.94
C GLY A 266 9.94 5.35 11.51
N GLN A 267 9.84 6.42 10.73
CA GLN A 267 9.28 7.70 11.18
C GLN A 267 7.74 7.68 11.14
N THR A 268 7.18 7.05 10.10
CA THR A 268 5.73 6.94 9.91
C THR A 268 5.18 5.60 10.41
N GLY A 269 6.04 4.61 10.67
CA GLY A 269 5.63 3.26 11.03
C GLY A 269 4.98 2.48 9.88
N THR A 270 5.18 2.91 8.63
CA THR A 270 4.54 2.33 7.45
C THR A 270 5.55 1.84 6.41
N TYR A 271 5.11 0.98 5.51
CA TYR A 271 5.85 0.55 4.33
C TYR A 271 5.50 1.43 3.14
N LEU A 272 6.49 2.10 2.57
CA LEU A 272 6.38 2.85 1.31
C LEU A 272 6.43 1.87 0.14
N VAL A 273 5.43 1.94 -0.73
CA VAL A 273 5.28 1.01 -1.85
C VAL A 273 6.05 1.50 -3.07
N GLU A 274 6.79 0.60 -3.72
CA GLU A 274 7.43 0.83 -5.02
C GLU A 274 6.86 -0.10 -6.09
N GLU A 275 6.66 0.47 -7.27
CA GLU A 275 6.23 -0.21 -8.46
C GLU A 275 7.26 -0.03 -9.59
N TYR A 276 7.70 -1.14 -10.18
CA TYR A 276 8.67 -1.12 -11.30
C TYR A 276 9.96 -0.35 -10.99
N GLY A 277 10.43 -0.39 -9.72
CA GLY A 277 11.65 0.28 -9.26
C GLY A 277 11.51 1.79 -9.09
N SER A 278 10.30 2.27 -8.86
CA SER A 278 10.01 3.68 -8.57
C SER A 278 8.92 3.79 -7.51
N PRO A 279 8.86 4.89 -6.73
CA PRO A 279 7.78 5.13 -5.80
C PRO A 279 6.41 4.98 -6.46
N TYR A 280 5.51 4.26 -5.82
CA TYR A 280 4.12 4.10 -6.30
C TYR A 280 3.30 5.32 -5.88
N ILE A 281 3.09 6.22 -6.82
CA ILE A 281 2.49 7.54 -6.58
C ILE A 281 1.00 7.52 -6.92
N ASP A 282 0.20 8.19 -6.10
CA ASP A 282 -1.18 8.56 -6.45
C ASP A 282 -1.16 9.78 -7.37
N GLY A 283 -1.84 9.67 -8.50
CA GLY A 283 -1.92 10.74 -9.48
C GLY A 283 -2.90 11.86 -9.12
N ASN A 284 -3.65 11.75 -8.03
CA ASN A 284 -4.55 12.84 -7.57
C ASN A 284 -3.74 13.93 -6.85
N ASP A 285 -2.83 13.53 -5.97
CA ASP A 285 -2.13 14.46 -5.05
C ASP A 285 -0.61 14.32 -5.06
N GLY A 286 -0.06 13.29 -5.74
CA GLY A 286 1.36 13.02 -5.78
C GLY A 286 1.91 12.30 -4.54
N SER A 287 1.07 11.88 -3.61
CA SER A 287 1.48 11.12 -2.44
C SER A 287 1.97 9.72 -2.82
N GLN A 288 2.97 9.21 -2.12
CA GLN A 288 3.38 7.82 -2.27
C GLN A 288 2.44 6.91 -1.48
N VAL A 289 1.99 5.82 -2.11
CA VAL A 289 1.21 4.79 -1.42
C VAL A 289 2.02 4.21 -0.28
N SER A 290 1.44 4.20 0.91
CA SER A 290 2.03 3.64 2.11
C SER A 290 1.00 2.78 2.85
N VAL A 291 1.48 1.72 3.51
CA VAL A 291 0.62 0.77 4.24
C VAL A 291 1.28 0.35 5.55
N THR A 292 0.48 0.09 6.55
CA THR A 292 0.96 -0.43 7.84
C THR A 292 1.30 -1.92 7.73
N ASN A 293 0.47 -2.66 6.98
CA ASN A 293 0.52 -4.11 6.89
C ASN A 293 0.87 -4.58 5.48
N VAL A 294 1.91 -5.39 5.33
CA VAL A 294 2.22 -6.11 4.10
C VAL A 294 1.96 -7.59 4.33
N ILE A 295 1.02 -8.15 3.56
CA ILE A 295 0.59 -9.54 3.67
C ILE A 295 0.91 -10.24 2.35
N VAL A 296 1.58 -11.37 2.39
CA VAL A 296 1.87 -12.17 1.20
C VAL A 296 1.20 -13.52 1.33
N LEU A 297 0.34 -13.86 0.39
CA LEU A 297 -0.39 -15.12 0.33
C LEU A 297 0.17 -15.98 -0.79
N LYS A 298 0.68 -17.13 -0.46
CA LYS A 298 1.23 -18.12 -1.40
C LYS A 298 0.18 -19.17 -1.70
N THR A 299 -0.19 -19.31 -2.97
CA THR A 299 -1.24 -20.23 -3.39
C THR A 299 -0.98 -20.84 -4.76
N SER A 300 -1.91 -21.69 -5.22
CA SER A 300 -1.89 -22.23 -6.58
C SER A 300 -2.33 -21.15 -7.56
N CYS A 301 -1.39 -20.71 -8.41
CA CYS A 301 -1.64 -19.79 -9.52
C CYS A 301 -1.11 -20.42 -10.80
N TYR A 302 -1.96 -20.56 -11.82
CA TYR A 302 -1.54 -21.15 -13.09
C TYR A 302 -2.33 -20.58 -14.26
N ASN A 303 -1.75 -20.64 -15.44
CA ASN A 303 -2.42 -20.26 -16.69
C ASN A 303 -3.51 -21.28 -17.03
N SER A 304 -4.72 -20.83 -17.36
CA SER A 304 -5.85 -21.72 -17.72
C SER A 304 -5.64 -22.51 -19.00
N GLY A 305 -4.70 -22.08 -19.84
CA GLY A 305 -4.44 -22.68 -21.16
C GLY A 305 -5.39 -22.19 -22.26
N ASP A 306 -6.23 -21.19 -21.97
CA ASP A 306 -7.07 -20.55 -22.98
C ASP A 306 -6.25 -19.63 -23.92
N SER A 307 -6.86 -19.19 -25.01
CA SER A 307 -6.20 -18.35 -26.02
C SER A 307 -5.78 -16.97 -25.50
N TYR A 308 -6.32 -16.53 -24.36
CA TYR A 308 -6.03 -15.23 -23.73
C TYR A 308 -5.00 -15.35 -22.63
N GLY A 309 -4.68 -16.57 -22.19
CA GLY A 309 -3.75 -16.82 -21.10
C GLY A 309 -4.28 -16.40 -19.72
N HIS A 310 -5.59 -16.48 -19.51
CA HIS A 310 -6.20 -16.15 -18.22
C HIS A 310 -5.62 -16.96 -17.08
N MET A 311 -5.44 -16.34 -15.94
CA MET A 311 -4.92 -16.98 -14.73
C MET A 311 -6.05 -17.62 -13.91
N ARG A 312 -5.71 -18.75 -13.29
CA ARG A 312 -6.47 -19.41 -12.22
C ARG A 312 -5.73 -19.20 -10.92
N VAL A 313 -6.42 -18.71 -9.92
CA VAL A 313 -5.88 -18.44 -8.59
C VAL A 313 -6.80 -19.09 -7.56
N SER A 314 -6.28 -20.01 -6.76
CA SER A 314 -7.04 -20.62 -5.67
C SER A 314 -7.06 -19.67 -4.47
N LEU A 315 -8.25 -19.42 -3.91
CA LEU A 315 -8.45 -18.62 -2.72
C LEU A 315 -8.95 -19.47 -1.52
N GLU A 316 -8.58 -20.74 -1.45
CA GLU A 316 -9.04 -21.64 -0.39
C GLU A 316 -8.17 -21.52 0.88
N SER A 317 -6.88 -21.81 0.74
CA SER A 317 -5.91 -21.74 1.85
C SER A 317 -4.48 -21.76 1.35
N GLY A 318 -3.56 -21.39 2.21
CA GLY A 318 -2.13 -21.46 1.92
C GLY A 318 -1.26 -21.00 3.09
N THR A 319 0.01 -20.89 2.80
CA THR A 319 1.01 -20.25 3.67
C THR A 319 1.29 -18.84 3.18
N GLY A 320 2.02 -18.05 3.94
CA GLY A 320 2.39 -16.71 3.53
C GLY A 320 3.31 -16.04 4.52
N TYR A 321 3.35 -14.73 4.42
CA TYR A 321 4.13 -13.87 5.32
C TYR A 321 3.32 -12.64 5.70
N PHE A 322 3.55 -12.16 6.89
CA PHE A 322 3.02 -10.90 7.40
C PHE A 322 4.16 -10.02 7.86
N ALA A 323 4.21 -8.78 7.36
CA ALA A 323 5.16 -7.77 7.80
C ALA A 323 4.44 -6.53 8.32
N CYS A 324 4.87 -6.06 9.49
CA CYS A 324 4.41 -4.87 10.17
C CYS A 324 5.54 -4.38 11.09
N GLY A 325 5.69 -3.05 11.25
CA GLY A 325 6.66 -2.46 12.18
C GLY A 325 8.11 -2.87 11.91
N GLY A 326 8.51 -3.05 10.65
CA GLY A 326 9.88 -3.45 10.27
C GLY A 326 10.23 -4.91 10.59
N LYS A 327 9.23 -5.78 10.87
CA LYS A 327 9.43 -7.21 11.14
C LYS A 327 8.51 -8.07 10.29
N MET A 328 8.96 -9.27 9.93
CA MET A 328 8.21 -10.23 9.14
C MET A 328 8.17 -11.62 9.80
N ILE A 329 6.99 -12.23 9.81
CA ILE A 329 6.76 -13.61 10.29
C ILE A 329 6.09 -14.45 9.20
N PRO A 330 6.26 -15.79 9.22
CA PRO A 330 5.44 -16.71 8.46
C PRO A 330 4.01 -16.76 9.03
N ILE A 331 3.05 -16.96 8.15
CA ILE A 331 1.62 -17.12 8.49
C ILE A 331 0.98 -18.23 7.70
N THR A 332 -0.19 -18.65 8.12
CA THR A 332 -1.14 -19.41 7.30
C THR A 332 -2.42 -18.61 7.08
N TRP A 333 -3.17 -18.98 6.05
CA TRP A 333 -4.41 -18.30 5.74
C TRP A 333 -5.44 -19.26 5.17
N SER A 334 -6.73 -18.94 5.32
CA SER A 334 -7.83 -19.69 4.73
C SER A 334 -9.01 -18.80 4.39
N LYS A 335 -9.81 -19.23 3.41
CA LYS A 335 -11.08 -18.64 3.01
C LYS A 335 -12.11 -19.76 2.90
N ASN A 336 -13.13 -19.73 3.75
CA ASN A 336 -14.12 -20.78 3.87
C ASN A 336 -15.33 -20.52 2.96
N GLY A 337 -15.11 -20.69 1.67
CA GLY A 337 -16.13 -20.45 0.64
C GLY A 337 -16.10 -19.01 0.09
N ARG A 338 -16.90 -18.81 -0.95
CA ARG A 338 -16.85 -17.62 -1.82
C ARG A 338 -17.13 -16.32 -1.10
N ASN A 339 -18.14 -16.31 -0.23
CA ASN A 339 -18.60 -15.11 0.48
C ASN A 339 -17.88 -14.88 1.81
N SER A 340 -16.98 -15.78 2.21
CA SER A 340 -16.24 -15.62 3.46
C SER A 340 -15.04 -14.72 3.26
N PRO A 341 -14.65 -13.90 4.23
CA PRO A 341 -13.39 -13.19 4.18
C PRO A 341 -12.19 -14.14 4.25
N ILE A 342 -11.02 -13.65 3.86
CA ILE A 342 -9.76 -14.35 4.15
C ILE A 342 -9.46 -14.17 5.63
N ARG A 343 -9.08 -15.27 6.29
CA ARG A 343 -8.61 -15.30 7.67
C ARG A 343 -7.12 -15.58 7.71
N TYR A 344 -6.40 -14.87 8.55
CA TYR A 344 -4.97 -15.00 8.73
C TYR A 344 -4.66 -15.59 10.10
N TYR A 345 -3.65 -16.46 10.16
CA TYR A 345 -3.28 -17.17 11.40
C TYR A 345 -1.77 -17.18 11.60
N ASN A 346 -1.36 -17.05 12.83
CA ASN A 346 0.01 -17.32 13.27
C ASN A 346 0.34 -18.83 13.11
N GLU A 347 1.61 -19.20 13.20
CA GLU A 347 2.05 -20.61 13.09
C GLU A 347 1.45 -21.52 14.18
N ASP A 348 1.09 -20.96 15.35
CA ASP A 348 0.43 -21.68 16.44
C ASP A 348 -1.08 -21.87 16.23
N GLY A 349 -1.63 -21.35 15.13
CA GLY A 349 -3.05 -21.42 14.79
C GLY A 349 -3.92 -20.33 15.45
N SER A 350 -3.35 -19.43 16.23
CA SER A 350 -4.08 -18.25 16.72
C SER A 350 -4.35 -17.27 15.58
N GLU A 351 -5.45 -16.53 15.66
CA GLU A 351 -5.76 -15.50 14.65
C GLU A 351 -4.70 -14.39 14.67
N LEU A 352 -4.30 -13.95 13.48
CA LEU A 352 -3.34 -12.86 13.33
C LEU A 352 -4.01 -11.53 13.71
N VAL A 353 -3.29 -10.70 14.45
CA VAL A 353 -3.67 -9.32 14.75
C VAL A 353 -2.82 -8.39 13.89
N LEU A 354 -3.47 -7.55 13.10
CA LEU A 354 -2.84 -6.56 12.23
C LEU A 354 -2.54 -5.27 12.99
N GLY A 355 -1.61 -4.47 12.50
CA GLY A 355 -1.46 -3.08 12.95
C GLY A 355 -2.60 -2.21 12.42
N ALA A 356 -3.13 -1.31 13.28
CA ALA A 356 -4.11 -0.35 12.84
C ALA A 356 -3.57 0.50 11.68
N GLY A 357 -4.24 0.44 10.53
CA GLY A 357 -3.80 1.08 9.28
C GLY A 357 -4.09 0.25 8.04
N LYS A 358 -3.70 0.78 6.90
CA LYS A 358 -3.94 0.19 5.58
C LYS A 358 -3.14 -1.09 5.37
N SER A 359 -3.64 -1.95 4.48
CA SER A 359 -3.00 -3.21 4.15
C SER A 359 -2.73 -3.38 2.66
N TYR A 360 -1.59 -3.99 2.33
CA TYR A 360 -1.27 -4.42 0.97
C TYR A 360 -1.11 -5.94 0.93
N VAL A 361 -1.94 -6.61 0.14
CA VAL A 361 -2.02 -8.07 0.08
C VAL A 361 -1.54 -8.55 -1.28
N CYS A 362 -0.37 -9.19 -1.31
CA CYS A 362 0.21 -9.80 -2.49
C CYS A 362 -0.22 -11.28 -2.59
N ILE A 363 -0.87 -11.68 -3.67
CA ILE A 363 -1.22 -13.09 -3.90
C ILE A 363 -0.34 -13.64 -5.02
N ILE A 364 0.53 -14.62 -4.68
CA ILE A 364 1.58 -15.11 -5.55
C ILE A 364 1.56 -16.65 -5.68
N PRO A 365 2.15 -17.20 -6.75
CA PRO A 365 2.42 -18.62 -6.87
C PRO A 365 3.21 -19.20 -5.68
N LYS A 366 2.93 -20.44 -5.29
CA LYS A 366 3.57 -21.10 -4.13
C LYS A 366 5.09 -21.14 -4.24
N GLU A 367 5.63 -21.29 -5.44
CA GLU A 367 7.05 -21.38 -5.76
C GLU A 367 7.77 -20.03 -5.76
N ASN A 368 7.03 -18.93 -5.84
CA ASN A 368 7.61 -17.60 -5.93
C ASN A 368 8.25 -17.16 -4.60
N SER A 369 9.29 -16.35 -4.72
CA SER A 369 10.08 -15.89 -3.59
C SER A 369 9.53 -14.62 -2.93
N VAL A 370 9.73 -14.55 -1.63
CA VAL A 370 9.60 -13.36 -0.81
C VAL A 370 10.92 -13.20 -0.07
N THR A 371 11.49 -12.02 -0.08
CA THR A 371 12.74 -11.72 0.64
C THR A 371 12.54 -10.50 1.52
N ALA A 372 13.11 -10.54 2.72
CA ALA A 372 13.17 -9.41 3.65
C ALA A 372 14.64 -9.12 4.00
N GLN A 373 14.94 -7.85 4.21
CA GLN A 373 16.26 -7.35 4.59
C GLN A 373 16.12 -6.39 5.76
#